data_999de91da40ee28586fc9c1314fc317c
#
_entry.id   999de91da40ee28586fc9c1314fc317c
#
_cell.length_a   1.000
_cell.length_b   1.000
_cell.length_c   1.000
_cell.angle_alpha   90.00
_cell.angle_beta   90.00
_cell.angle_gamma   90.00
#
_symmetry.space_group_name_H-M   'P 1'
#
loop_
_entity.id
_entity.type
_entity.pdbx_description
1 polymer ?
#
loop_
_entity_poly.entity_id
_entity_poly.type
_entity_poly.pdbx_seq_one_letter_code
_entity_poly.pdbx_strand_id
1 'polypeptide(L)'
;MISSANPAIQRRDFAADETNRGPFIPTTRSNNPKAGQWTNRMSRNMIADYKRFLMTDGEGIRCSLYVSGCPFHCEECYNTSIWDFQAGHEYNDKLEAQIMDDLSQSYVQGITFLGGEPLLNTGVLLPLARKIRERFGNTKAIWCWTGSTWEELMREAPTSASCSN
;
A
#
# COMPACT_ATOMS: atom_id res chain seq x y z
N MET A 1 -12.23 19.86 15.91
CA MET A 1 -13.30 19.42 15.01
C MET A 1 -12.64 18.64 13.88
N ILE A 2 -12.82 17.35 13.86
CA ILE A 2 -12.20 16.45 12.88
C ILE A 2 -13.02 16.58 11.62
N SER A 3 -12.45 17.17 10.58
CA SER A 3 -13.03 17.10 9.23
C SER A 3 -13.02 15.62 8.83
N SER A 4 -14.16 15.01 8.81
CA SER A 4 -14.35 13.72 8.17
C SER A 4 -13.90 13.87 6.71
N ALA A 5 -12.81 13.21 6.33
CA ALA A 5 -12.38 13.14 4.95
C ALA A 5 -13.61 12.82 4.10
N ASN A 6 -13.93 13.71 3.18
CA ASN A 6 -15.14 13.59 2.36
C ASN A 6 -15.01 12.30 1.52
N PRO A 7 -15.81 11.27 1.79
CA PRO A 7 -15.69 9.98 1.07
C PRO A 7 -15.94 10.12 -0.44
N ALA A 8 -16.57 11.23 -0.86
CA ALA A 8 -16.77 11.53 -2.27
C ALA A 8 -15.50 12.02 -2.98
N ILE A 9 -14.56 12.67 -2.26
CA ILE A 9 -13.27 13.08 -2.80
C ILE A 9 -12.39 11.84 -2.99
N GLN A 10 -12.33 10.96 -1.99
CA GLN A 10 -11.58 9.71 -2.11
C GLN A 10 -12.07 8.82 -3.26
N ARG A 11 -13.38 8.78 -3.51
CA ARG A 11 -13.93 8.01 -4.64
C ARG A 11 -13.64 8.63 -6.01
N ARG A 12 -13.51 9.96 -6.10
CA ARG A 12 -13.15 10.60 -7.37
C ARG A 12 -11.68 10.45 -7.72
N ASP A 13 -10.81 10.42 -6.72
CA ASP A 13 -9.38 10.23 -6.95
C ASP A 13 -9.06 8.77 -7.34
N PHE A 14 -9.92 7.81 -6.96
CA PHE A 14 -9.81 6.39 -7.33
C PHE A 14 -10.69 5.98 -8.53
N ALA A 15 -11.75 6.71 -8.82
CA ALA A 15 -12.43 6.65 -10.09
C ALA A 15 -11.58 7.45 -11.09
N ALA A 16 -10.41 6.91 -11.43
CA ALA A 16 -9.72 7.38 -12.62
C ALA A 16 -10.75 7.30 -13.74
N ASP A 17 -11.18 8.48 -14.17
CA ASP A 17 -11.95 8.64 -15.38
C ASP A 17 -11.38 7.70 -16.44
N GLU A 18 -12.19 6.85 -17.02
CA GLU A 18 -11.75 5.91 -18.04
C GLU A 18 -11.06 6.61 -19.20
N THR A 19 -11.32 7.89 -19.39
CA THR A 19 -10.68 8.75 -20.40
C THR A 19 -9.33 9.29 -19.93
N ASN A 20 -9.04 9.29 -18.62
CA ASN A 20 -7.79 9.73 -18.03
C ASN A 20 -7.00 8.55 -17.44
N ARG A 21 -7.20 7.36 -17.97
CA ARG A 21 -6.23 6.29 -17.87
C ARG A 21 -5.02 6.74 -18.68
N GLY A 22 -4.23 7.62 -18.04
CA GLY A 22 -2.95 7.98 -18.58
C GLY A 22 -2.15 6.71 -18.88
N PRO A 23 -1.04 6.82 -19.62
CA PRO A 23 -0.21 5.70 -20.06
C PRO A 23 0.35 4.86 -18.90
N PHE A 24 0.00 5.18 -17.66
CA PHE A 24 0.51 4.59 -16.42
C PHE A 24 -0.20 3.33 -15.93
N ILE A 25 -1.34 2.95 -16.50
CA ILE A 25 -1.82 1.59 -16.29
C ILE A 25 -1.11 0.74 -17.33
N PRO A 26 -0.12 -0.08 -16.94
CA PRO A 26 0.62 -0.83 -17.94
C PRO A 26 -0.37 -1.69 -18.69
N THR A 27 -0.50 -1.45 -19.98
CA THR A 27 -1.17 -2.38 -20.90
C THR A 27 -0.55 -3.78 -20.83
N THR A 28 0.67 -3.86 -20.31
CA THR A 28 1.39 -5.09 -20.01
C THR A 28 0.79 -5.90 -18.85
N ARG A 29 -0.04 -5.29 -17.98
CA ARG A 29 -0.66 -6.04 -16.88
C ARG A 29 -1.67 -7.08 -17.38
N SER A 30 -2.49 -6.73 -18.37
CA SER A 30 -3.45 -7.66 -18.99
C SER A 30 -2.78 -8.76 -19.79
N ASN A 31 -1.55 -8.53 -20.24
CA ASN A 31 -0.75 -9.46 -21.04
C ASN A 31 0.33 -10.19 -20.23
N ASN A 32 0.44 -9.93 -18.92
CA ASN A 32 1.38 -10.67 -18.08
C ASN A 32 0.74 -12.01 -17.70
N PRO A 33 1.21 -13.15 -18.25
CA PRO A 33 0.63 -14.48 -17.97
C PRO A 33 0.78 -14.90 -16.51
N LYS A 34 1.54 -14.14 -15.72
CA LYS A 34 1.71 -14.32 -14.28
C LYS A 34 0.92 -13.31 -13.44
N ALA A 35 0.12 -12.43 -14.07
CA ALA A 35 -0.78 -11.55 -13.33
C ALA A 35 -1.72 -12.44 -12.48
N GLY A 36 -1.79 -12.19 -11.19
CA GLY A 36 -2.55 -13.02 -10.24
C GLY A 36 -1.78 -14.20 -9.63
N GLN A 37 -0.57 -14.53 -10.11
CA GLN A 37 0.28 -15.53 -9.46
C GLN A 37 1.23 -14.93 -8.40
N TRP A 38 1.18 -13.63 -8.22
CA TRP A 38 2.01 -12.90 -7.28
C TRP A 38 1.46 -13.10 -5.87
N THR A 39 2.21 -13.80 -5.04
CA THR A 39 1.85 -14.11 -3.65
C THR A 39 2.84 -13.44 -2.69
N ASN A 40 2.47 -13.34 -1.42
CA ASN A 40 3.37 -12.87 -0.35
C ASN A 40 4.72 -13.62 -0.30
N ARG A 41 4.77 -14.84 -0.83
CA ARG A 41 6.03 -15.59 -0.97
C ARG A 41 7.03 -14.89 -1.87
N MET A 42 6.58 -14.14 -2.87
CA MET A 42 7.47 -13.48 -3.82
C MET A 42 8.05 -12.21 -3.22
N SER A 43 7.27 -11.48 -2.44
CA SER A 43 7.74 -10.28 -1.74
C SER A 43 8.71 -10.58 -0.59
N ARG A 44 8.66 -11.79 -0.03
CA ARG A 44 9.49 -12.24 1.11
C ARG A 44 9.53 -11.25 2.28
N ASN A 45 8.48 -10.47 2.46
CA ASN A 45 8.37 -9.42 3.48
C ASN A 45 9.50 -8.38 3.41
N MET A 46 10.01 -8.11 2.21
CA MET A 46 11.08 -7.14 2.01
C MET A 46 10.54 -5.72 2.01
N ILE A 47 11.24 -4.86 2.73
CA ILE A 47 10.99 -3.43 2.81
C ILE A 47 12.14 -2.69 2.14
N ALA A 48 11.80 -1.87 1.16
CA ALA A 48 12.80 -1.07 0.45
C ALA A 48 13.30 0.10 1.29
N ASP A 49 12.38 0.78 1.97
CA ASP A 49 12.71 1.95 2.80
C ASP A 49 11.61 2.28 3.80
N TYR A 50 11.96 2.99 4.85
CA TYR A 50 11.02 3.62 5.77
C TYR A 50 11.39 5.08 5.99
N LYS A 51 10.47 5.97 5.68
CA LYS A 51 10.68 7.42 5.84
C LYS A 51 9.72 8.00 6.87
N ARG A 52 10.30 8.77 7.78
CA ARG A 52 9.59 9.41 8.88
C ARG A 52 9.12 10.79 8.45
N PHE A 53 7.91 11.16 8.85
CA PHE A 53 7.44 12.54 8.86
C PHE A 53 7.49 13.25 7.49
N LEU A 54 6.99 12.57 6.46
CA LEU A 54 6.85 13.15 5.12
C LEU A 54 5.50 13.85 4.94
N MET A 55 5.46 14.81 4.01
CA MET A 55 4.26 15.50 3.57
C MET A 55 3.93 15.24 2.09
N THR A 56 4.71 14.38 1.44
CA THR A 56 4.59 14.10 -0.01
C THR A 56 3.71 12.90 -0.32
N ASP A 57 3.53 12.00 0.64
CA ASP A 57 2.91 10.70 0.40
C ASP A 57 1.47 10.63 0.94
N GLY A 58 0.79 11.76 0.96
CA GLY A 58 -0.59 11.90 1.39
C GLY A 58 -0.83 13.15 2.22
N GLU A 59 -2.05 13.31 2.72
CA GLU A 59 -2.46 14.47 3.49
C GLU A 59 -1.79 14.50 4.87
N GLY A 60 -1.23 15.66 5.23
CA GLY A 60 -0.58 15.92 6.52
C GLY A 60 0.80 15.26 6.66
N ILE A 61 1.34 15.30 7.89
CA ILE A 61 2.62 14.65 8.19
C ILE A 61 2.38 13.16 8.40
N ARG A 62 3.10 12.32 7.64
CA ARG A 62 2.90 10.87 7.62
C ARG A 62 4.21 10.10 7.74
N CYS A 63 4.10 8.88 8.21
CA CYS A 63 5.15 7.89 8.03
C CYS A 63 4.91 7.14 6.71
N SER A 64 5.97 6.83 5.99
CA SER A 64 5.89 6.16 4.67
C SER A 64 6.70 4.88 4.68
N LEU A 65 6.03 3.75 4.46
CA LEU A 65 6.64 2.43 4.39
C LEU A 65 6.67 1.96 2.94
N TYR A 66 7.87 1.93 2.36
CA TYR A 66 8.12 1.51 0.99
C TYR A 66 8.40 0.01 0.95
N VAL A 67 7.50 -0.75 0.35
CA VAL A 67 7.70 -2.18 0.15
C VAL A 67 8.50 -2.46 -1.11
N SER A 68 9.17 -3.61 -1.16
CA SER A 68 9.92 -4.07 -2.33
C SER A 68 9.09 -4.97 -3.21
N GLY A 69 9.43 -4.98 -4.49
CA GLY A 69 8.81 -5.81 -5.50
C GLY A 69 7.60 -5.17 -6.16
N CYS A 70 7.67 -5.04 -7.48
CA CYS A 70 6.56 -4.57 -8.29
C CYS A 70 6.56 -5.28 -9.65
N PRO A 71 5.49 -5.98 -10.02
CA PRO A 71 5.40 -6.66 -11.29
C PRO A 71 4.91 -5.76 -12.43
N PHE A 72 4.46 -4.55 -12.13
CA PHE A 72 3.80 -3.68 -13.10
C PHE A 72 4.77 -3.03 -14.09
N HIS A 73 5.99 -2.71 -13.65
CA HIS A 73 7.02 -2.09 -14.48
C HIS A 73 6.47 -0.92 -15.30
N CYS A 74 5.74 -0.02 -14.62
CA CYS A 74 5.14 1.15 -15.27
C CYS A 74 6.19 1.97 -16.00
N GLU A 75 5.86 2.44 -17.20
CA GLU A 75 6.67 3.42 -17.91
C GLU A 75 6.79 4.67 -17.03
N GLU A 76 7.99 5.28 -16.99
CA GLU A 76 8.29 6.43 -16.13
C GLU A 76 8.08 6.21 -14.62
N CYS A 77 8.14 4.98 -14.14
CA CYS A 77 8.04 4.70 -12.72
C CYS A 77 9.17 5.40 -11.95
N TYR A 78 8.79 6.18 -10.95
CA TYR A 78 9.75 6.91 -10.12
C TYR A 78 10.61 5.99 -9.26
N ASN A 79 10.12 4.80 -8.92
CA ASN A 79 10.72 3.86 -7.99
C ASN A 79 11.26 2.59 -8.68
N THR A 80 11.93 2.72 -9.81
CA THR A 80 12.44 1.56 -10.58
C THR A 80 13.40 0.67 -9.79
N SER A 81 14.16 1.26 -8.86
CA SER A 81 15.14 0.54 -8.02
C SER A 81 14.51 -0.48 -7.06
N ILE A 82 13.22 -0.36 -6.78
CA ILE A 82 12.51 -1.25 -5.86
C ILE A 82 11.56 -2.24 -6.57
N TRP A 83 11.66 -2.38 -7.90
CA TRP A 83 10.96 -3.42 -8.63
C TRP A 83 11.43 -4.82 -8.26
N ASP A 84 12.70 -4.94 -7.87
CA ASP A 84 13.25 -6.19 -7.37
C ASP A 84 12.57 -6.56 -6.05
N PHE A 85 12.04 -7.78 -5.99
CA PHE A 85 11.38 -8.32 -4.80
C PHE A 85 12.34 -8.57 -3.62
N GLN A 86 13.63 -8.50 -3.85
CA GLN A 86 14.68 -8.67 -2.84
C GLN A 86 15.39 -7.35 -2.48
N ALA A 87 14.95 -6.22 -3.05
CA ALA A 87 15.52 -4.92 -2.70
C ALA A 87 15.30 -4.60 -1.21
N GLY A 88 16.26 -3.91 -0.60
CA GLY A 88 16.17 -3.47 0.79
C GLY A 88 16.46 -4.55 1.82
N HIS A 89 15.63 -4.68 2.83
CA HIS A 89 15.83 -5.57 3.97
C HIS A 89 14.51 -6.18 4.48
N GLU A 90 14.60 -7.26 5.22
CA GLU A 90 13.42 -7.89 5.82
C GLU A 90 12.78 -6.99 6.89
N TYR A 91 11.45 -7.00 6.91
CA TYR A 91 10.69 -6.41 7.99
C TYR A 91 11.01 -7.10 9.32
N ASN A 92 11.22 -6.32 10.36
CA ASN A 92 11.57 -6.84 11.67
C ASN A 92 10.93 -6.04 12.82
N ASP A 93 10.98 -6.61 14.01
CA ASP A 93 10.37 -6.03 15.22
C ASP A 93 10.94 -4.64 15.57
N LYS A 94 12.21 -4.38 15.26
CA LYS A 94 12.83 -3.09 15.52
C LYS A 94 12.20 -1.99 14.64
N LEU A 95 12.00 -2.28 13.35
CA LEU A 95 11.33 -1.36 12.44
C LEU A 95 9.86 -1.16 12.85
N GLU A 96 9.18 -2.23 13.24
CA GLU A 96 7.81 -2.15 13.72
C GLU A 96 7.70 -1.25 14.96
N ALA A 97 8.56 -1.45 15.95
CA ALA A 97 8.58 -0.63 17.16
C ALA A 97 8.83 0.84 16.83
N GLN A 98 9.74 1.14 15.89
CA GLN A 98 9.99 2.49 15.43
C GLN A 98 8.75 3.11 14.75
N ILE A 99 8.09 2.37 13.86
CA ILE A 99 6.86 2.83 13.20
C ILE A 99 5.78 3.17 14.24
N MET A 100 5.60 2.31 15.24
CA MET A 100 4.60 2.51 16.28
C MET A 100 4.92 3.70 17.19
N ASP A 101 6.20 3.96 17.46
CA ASP A 101 6.64 5.14 18.19
C ASP A 101 6.44 6.42 17.40
N ASP A 102 6.82 6.42 16.13
CA ASP A 102 6.63 7.57 15.23
C ASP A 102 5.15 7.92 15.05
N LEU A 103 4.29 6.92 14.92
CA LEU A 103 2.86 7.13 14.84
C LEU A 103 2.25 7.67 16.14
N SER A 104 2.90 7.46 17.28
CA SER A 104 2.43 8.00 18.57
C SER A 104 2.52 9.52 18.66
N GLN A 105 3.33 10.15 17.81
CA GLN A 105 3.49 11.60 17.80
C GLN A 105 2.18 12.29 17.44
N SER A 106 1.78 13.32 18.17
CA SER A 106 0.50 14.00 18.01
C SER A 106 0.33 14.67 16.63
N TYR A 107 1.43 15.13 16.04
CA TYR A 107 1.43 15.79 14.73
C TYR A 107 1.41 14.83 13.55
N VAL A 108 1.63 13.54 13.75
CA VAL A 108 1.59 12.53 12.67
C VAL A 108 0.15 12.12 12.39
N GLN A 109 -0.29 12.31 11.16
CA GLN A 109 -1.66 12.00 10.72
C GLN A 109 -1.86 10.49 10.48
N GLY A 110 -0.80 9.76 10.13
CA GLY A 110 -0.91 8.34 9.88
C GLY A 110 0.26 7.75 9.11
N ILE A 111 0.01 6.62 8.46
CA ILE A 111 1.00 5.91 7.65
C ILE A 111 0.51 5.72 6.22
N THR A 112 1.44 5.74 5.28
CA THR A 112 1.20 5.39 3.88
C THR A 112 2.03 4.16 3.50
N PHE A 113 1.38 3.16 2.95
CA PHE A 113 1.99 1.98 2.35
C PHE A 113 2.14 2.22 0.86
N LEU A 114 3.36 2.16 0.36
CA LEU A 114 3.69 2.45 -1.03
C LEU A 114 5.01 1.77 -1.42
N GLY A 115 5.60 2.21 -2.52
CA GLY A 115 6.92 1.77 -2.97
C GLY A 115 6.83 0.88 -4.19
N GLY A 116 7.02 -0.43 -4.05
CA GLY A 116 6.68 -1.46 -5.04
C GLY A 116 5.16 -1.63 -5.11
N GLU A 117 4.68 -2.87 -5.03
CA GLU A 117 3.23 -3.14 -4.95
C GLU A 117 2.87 -3.57 -3.51
N PRO A 118 2.23 -2.69 -2.71
CA PRO A 118 1.92 -3.01 -1.31
C PRO A 118 1.06 -4.26 -1.13
N LEU A 119 0.14 -4.51 -2.03
CA LEU A 119 -0.78 -5.65 -1.93
C LEU A 119 -0.08 -7.01 -2.15
N LEU A 120 1.16 -7.01 -2.62
CA LEU A 120 2.01 -8.21 -2.64
C LEU A 120 2.79 -8.41 -1.35
N ASN A 121 2.73 -7.46 -0.42
CA ASN A 121 3.36 -7.51 0.89
C ASN A 121 2.36 -7.60 2.05
N THR A 122 1.19 -8.16 1.81
CA THR A 122 0.11 -8.26 2.80
C THR A 122 0.52 -9.05 4.05
N GLY A 123 1.51 -9.95 3.95
CA GLY A 123 2.07 -10.67 5.09
C GLY A 123 2.67 -9.76 6.16
N VAL A 124 3.20 -8.60 5.77
CA VAL A 124 3.69 -7.54 6.67
C VAL A 124 2.61 -6.52 6.94
N LEU A 125 1.98 -6.00 5.87
CA LEU A 125 1.15 -4.80 5.97
C LEU A 125 -0.16 -5.05 6.72
N LEU A 126 -0.77 -6.23 6.60
CA LEU A 126 -2.02 -6.53 7.31
C LEU A 126 -1.83 -6.66 8.83
N PRO A 127 -0.83 -7.42 9.34
CA PRO A 127 -0.55 -7.43 10.77
C PRO A 127 -0.21 -6.05 11.32
N LEU A 128 0.62 -5.28 10.62
CA LEU A 128 0.96 -3.92 11.02
C LEU A 128 -0.27 -3.01 11.08
N ALA A 129 -1.12 -3.05 10.04
CA ALA A 129 -2.35 -2.26 10.00
C ALA A 129 -3.29 -2.61 11.15
N ARG A 130 -3.42 -3.90 11.51
CA ARG A 130 -4.20 -4.36 12.67
C ARG A 130 -3.64 -3.80 13.97
N LYS A 131 -2.34 -3.90 14.20
CA LYS A 131 -1.67 -3.33 15.40
C LYS A 131 -1.88 -1.82 15.49
N ILE A 132 -1.79 -1.11 14.37
CA ILE A 132 -2.07 0.34 14.33
C ILE A 132 -3.52 0.61 14.74
N ARG A 133 -4.48 -0.16 14.22
CA ARG A 133 -5.89 -0.02 14.59
C ARG A 133 -6.17 -0.37 16.04
N GLU A 134 -5.54 -1.40 16.56
CA GLU A 134 -5.64 -1.79 17.98
C GLU A 134 -5.11 -0.69 18.92
N ARG A 135 -3.96 -0.07 18.57
CA ARG A 135 -3.33 0.93 19.43
C ARG A 135 -3.92 2.33 19.30
N PHE A 136 -4.26 2.74 18.08
CA PHE A 136 -4.64 4.13 17.79
C PHE A 136 -6.10 4.28 17.30
N GLY A 137 -6.82 3.19 17.11
CA GLY A 137 -8.17 3.23 16.56
C GLY A 137 -8.18 3.89 15.18
N ASN A 138 -9.10 4.83 14.99
CA ASN A 138 -9.23 5.60 13.76
C ASN A 138 -8.52 6.96 13.81
N THR A 139 -7.75 7.25 14.86
CA THR A 139 -7.04 8.55 15.00
C THR A 139 -5.86 8.66 14.04
N LYS A 140 -5.32 7.55 13.58
CA LYS A 140 -4.24 7.51 12.58
C LYS A 140 -4.77 6.95 11.26
N ALA A 141 -4.68 7.74 10.20
CA ALA A 141 -5.10 7.30 8.87
C ALA A 141 -4.10 6.29 8.28
N ILE A 142 -4.60 5.25 7.61
CA ILE A 142 -3.78 4.30 6.85
C ILE A 142 -4.12 4.48 5.38
N TRP A 143 -3.14 4.81 4.57
CA TRP A 143 -3.24 4.92 3.12
C TRP A 143 -2.46 3.80 2.45
N CYS A 144 -2.91 3.39 1.28
CA CYS A 144 -2.23 2.38 0.48
C CYS A 144 -2.26 2.82 -0.98
N TRP A 145 -1.09 2.96 -1.58
CA TRP A 145 -0.92 3.32 -2.98
C TRP A 145 -0.60 2.06 -3.78
N THR A 146 -1.58 1.56 -4.51
CA THR A 146 -1.47 0.34 -5.31
C THR A 146 -1.66 0.63 -6.79
N GLY A 147 -1.03 -0.17 -7.64
CA GLY A 147 -1.26 -0.18 -9.07
C GLY A 147 -2.55 -0.92 -9.48
N SER A 148 -3.30 -1.45 -8.53
CA SER A 148 -4.58 -2.13 -8.77
C SER A 148 -5.75 -1.16 -8.74
N THR A 149 -6.70 -1.34 -9.64
CA THR A 149 -7.98 -0.63 -9.57
C THR A 149 -8.88 -1.25 -8.48
N TRP A 150 -9.86 -0.47 -8.01
CA TRP A 150 -10.82 -0.96 -7.01
C TRP A 150 -11.58 -2.20 -7.50
N GLU A 151 -12.00 -2.19 -8.77
CA GLU A 151 -12.74 -3.30 -9.38
C GLU A 151 -11.90 -4.59 -9.46
N GLU A 152 -10.60 -4.45 -9.68
CA GLU A 152 -9.69 -5.59 -9.66
C GLU A 152 -9.55 -6.16 -8.25
N LEU A 153 -9.39 -5.31 -7.26
CA LEU A 153 -9.31 -5.72 -5.86
C LEU A 153 -10.57 -6.44 -5.39
N MET A 154 -11.74 -5.93 -5.80
CA MET A 154 -13.03 -6.55 -5.42
C MET A 154 -13.27 -7.89 -6.13
N ARG A 155 -12.73 -8.10 -7.31
CA ARG A 155 -12.82 -9.40 -8.02
C ARG A 155 -11.90 -10.47 -7.43
N GLU A 156 -10.77 -10.06 -6.91
CA GLU A 156 -9.78 -10.96 -6.31
C GLU A 156 -10.04 -11.20 -4.80
N ALA A 157 -10.89 -10.41 -4.18
CA ALA A 157 -11.31 -10.66 -2.81
C ALA A 157 -12.04 -12.01 -2.73
N PRO A 158 -11.63 -12.93 -1.85
CA PRO A 158 -12.37 -14.18 -1.66
C PRO A 158 -13.78 -13.80 -1.23
N THR A 159 -14.75 -14.12 -2.07
CA THR A 159 -16.15 -14.03 -1.68
C THR A 159 -16.34 -14.92 -0.46
N SER A 160 -16.83 -14.35 0.63
CA SER A 160 -17.11 -15.02 1.91
C SER A 160 -18.24 -16.09 1.81
N ALA A 161 -18.36 -16.73 0.65
CA ALA A 161 -19.42 -17.68 0.31
C ALA A 161 -18.97 -19.15 0.29
N SER A 162 -17.95 -19.52 1.10
CA SER A 162 -17.63 -20.94 1.29
C SER A 162 -17.22 -21.27 2.73
N CYS A 163 -17.95 -20.74 3.70
CA CYS A 163 -18.00 -21.31 5.04
C CYS A 163 -19.41 -21.90 5.22
N SER A 164 -19.67 -23.01 4.54
CA SER A 164 -20.79 -23.89 4.84
C SER A 164 -20.30 -25.31 4.67
N ASN A 165 -20.12 -25.92 5.80
CA ASN A 165 -19.95 -27.31 6.24
C ASN A 165 -18.58 -27.65 6.79
#